data_f50164e21983b8129da7cfe23d1e012c
#
_entry.id   f50164e21983b8129da7cfe23d1e012c
#
_cell.length_a   1.000
_cell.length_b   1.000
_cell.length_c   1.000
_cell.angle_alpha   90.00
_cell.angle_beta   90.00
_cell.angle_gamma   90.00
#
_symmetry.space_group_name_H-M   'P 1'
#
loop_
_entity.id
_entity.type
_entity.pdbx_description
1 polymer ?
#
loop_
_entity_poly.entity_id
_entity_poly.type
_entity_poly.pdbx_seq_one_letter_code
_entity_poly.pdbx_strand_id
1 'polypeptide(L)'
;MPIPAKISFMNNEPFASPGRDRPSPLPSCLPGPLPGRLLGIDAGGGATRVVLVAGGEVVRRQVAPPMNALLTEDVSERLLGLVTGWDATAAGIGLPGLRSPAARARLAAELTRRADRPVHVTGDGETALLGAFGARPGIAVFAGTGSGATGWDGRRWARAGGHGFLLGDEGSAYWIGRAAVNAALRWEDGMGGSAALRDAVVQASGSDLAALVAEVHAHPAERQLLSRLAPVITDLAGQDETARYIAERAAVHLAALAQAVRAELGPLPVCGLGGVLAAPVIWHRFTELTGAARPLAPPEIGAALLAWRGGREEAGGCRGLEATHEDGGD
;
A
#
# COMPACT_ATOMS: atom_id res chain seq x y z
N MET A 1 -32.58 -21.14 -6.86
CA MET A 1 -31.56 -21.56 -5.87
C MET A 1 -30.95 -20.29 -5.32
N PRO A 2 -30.87 -20.07 -4.02
CA PRO A 2 -30.29 -18.85 -3.47
C PRO A 2 -28.76 -18.87 -3.65
N ILE A 3 -28.21 -17.73 -4.12
CA ILE A 3 -26.79 -17.45 -4.32
C ILE A 3 -26.15 -17.34 -2.94
N PRO A 4 -25.00 -17.98 -2.67
CA PRO A 4 -24.28 -17.77 -1.42
C PRO A 4 -23.73 -16.35 -1.39
N ALA A 5 -24.23 -15.54 -0.46
CA ALA A 5 -23.67 -14.26 -0.11
C ALA A 5 -22.30 -14.45 0.55
N LYS A 6 -21.38 -13.54 0.27
CA LYS A 6 -20.04 -13.33 0.83
C LYS A 6 -18.89 -14.05 0.14
N ILE A 7 -18.40 -13.44 -0.94
CA ILE A 7 -16.98 -13.51 -1.27
C ILE A 7 -16.28 -12.51 -0.35
N SER A 8 -15.76 -13.01 0.76
CA SER A 8 -14.91 -12.25 1.68
C SER A 8 -13.51 -12.18 1.06
N PHE A 9 -13.03 -10.97 0.79
CA PHE A 9 -11.62 -10.75 0.48
C PHE A 9 -10.78 -11.36 1.60
N MET A 10 -10.01 -12.40 1.31
CA MET A 10 -9.02 -12.97 2.22
C MET A 10 -7.92 -11.93 2.41
N ASN A 11 -8.09 -11.07 3.35
CA ASN A 11 -7.24 -10.29 4.23
C ASN A 11 -8.08 -9.29 5.05
N ASN A 12 -9.40 -9.43 5.06
CA ASN A 12 -10.26 -8.90 6.07
C ASN A 12 -10.79 -10.06 6.92
N GLU A 13 -9.91 -10.72 7.67
CA GLU A 13 -10.42 -11.27 8.90
C GLU A 13 -11.00 -10.08 9.67
N PRO A 14 -12.28 -10.14 10.12
CA PRO A 14 -12.79 -9.15 11.04
C PRO A 14 -11.88 -9.25 12.26
N PHE A 15 -11.03 -8.23 12.46
CA PHE A 15 -10.23 -8.14 13.66
C PHE A 15 -11.20 -8.28 14.83
N ALA A 16 -11.07 -9.39 15.52
CA ALA A 16 -11.83 -9.71 16.70
C ALA A 16 -11.79 -8.50 17.64
N SER A 17 -12.92 -8.23 18.28
CA SER A 17 -13.04 -7.29 19.40
C SER A 17 -11.83 -7.37 20.33
N PRO A 18 -11.47 -6.34 21.13
CA PRO A 18 -10.24 -6.28 21.90
C PRO A 18 -10.19 -7.37 22.97
N GLY A 19 -10.01 -8.61 22.53
CA GLY A 19 -9.54 -9.72 23.33
C GLY A 19 -8.05 -9.50 23.55
N ARG A 20 -7.55 -9.77 24.73
CA ARG A 20 -6.13 -9.71 25.06
C ARG A 20 -5.35 -10.45 23.97
N ASP A 21 -4.71 -9.71 23.06
CA ASP A 21 -3.90 -10.27 21.98
C ASP A 21 -2.79 -11.11 22.63
N ARG A 22 -2.70 -12.39 22.25
CA ARG A 22 -1.53 -13.16 22.61
C ARG A 22 -0.33 -12.55 21.89
N PRO A 23 0.80 -12.31 22.59
CA PRO A 23 2.01 -11.83 21.94
C PRO A 23 2.35 -12.72 20.73
N SER A 24 2.64 -12.10 19.60
CA SER A 24 3.04 -12.82 18.39
C SER A 24 4.46 -12.42 18.01
N PRO A 25 5.39 -13.41 17.81
CA PRO A 25 6.77 -13.10 17.47
C PRO A 25 6.85 -12.36 16.13
N LEU A 26 7.75 -11.40 16.05
CA LEU A 26 8.14 -10.80 14.78
C LEU A 26 8.92 -11.82 13.95
N PRO A 27 8.90 -11.71 12.61
CA PRO A 27 9.74 -12.53 11.75
C PRO A 27 11.21 -12.46 12.16
N SER A 28 11.87 -13.61 12.30
CA SER A 28 13.27 -13.72 12.74
C SER A 28 14.28 -13.02 11.83
N CYS A 29 13.86 -12.68 10.61
CA CYS A 29 14.66 -11.95 9.62
C CYS A 29 14.62 -10.42 9.82
N LEU A 30 13.87 -9.91 10.80
CA LEU A 30 13.93 -8.49 11.16
C LEU A 30 15.23 -8.18 11.91
N PRO A 31 15.71 -6.91 11.89
CA PRO A 31 16.92 -6.54 12.63
C PRO A 31 16.71 -6.85 14.12
N GLY A 32 17.66 -7.53 14.74
CA GLY A 32 17.80 -7.99 16.13
C GLY A 32 16.82 -7.49 17.19
N PRO A 33 17.03 -7.67 18.47
CA PRO A 33 16.07 -7.25 19.48
C PRO A 33 15.81 -5.74 19.38
N LEU A 34 14.57 -5.38 19.05
CA LEU A 34 14.14 -3.99 19.00
C LEU A 34 14.08 -3.45 20.44
N PRO A 35 14.89 -2.42 20.80
CA PRO A 35 14.91 -1.89 22.15
C PRO A 35 13.65 -1.10 22.46
N GLY A 36 13.19 -1.16 23.71
CA GLY A 36 12.05 -0.37 24.18
C GLY A 36 10.70 -0.90 23.70
N ARG A 37 9.72 -0.02 23.71
CA ARG A 37 8.33 -0.24 23.31
C ARG A 37 8.02 0.68 22.11
N LEU A 38 7.94 0.13 20.94
CA LEU A 38 7.82 0.88 19.70
C LEU A 38 6.37 0.85 19.21
N LEU A 39 5.80 2.02 18.99
CA LEU A 39 4.48 2.17 18.39
C LEU A 39 4.61 2.31 16.87
N GLY A 40 3.91 1.47 16.12
CA GLY A 40 3.78 1.58 14.67
C GLY A 40 2.35 1.95 14.29
N ILE A 41 2.18 3.00 13.51
CA ILE A 41 0.88 3.47 12.99
C ILE A 41 0.97 3.50 11.46
N ASP A 42 0.17 2.66 10.81
CA ASP A 42 -0.03 2.70 9.37
C ASP A 42 -1.42 3.27 9.07
N ALA A 43 -1.47 4.53 8.66
CA ALA A 43 -2.69 5.20 8.27
C ALA A 43 -3.01 4.85 6.81
N GLY A 44 -4.00 4.02 6.59
CA GLY A 44 -4.41 3.59 5.25
C GLY A 44 -5.76 4.18 4.83
N GLY A 45 -6.05 4.14 3.52
CA GLY A 45 -7.33 4.63 2.97
C GLY A 45 -8.56 3.78 3.36
N GLY A 46 -8.37 2.56 3.84
CA GLY A 46 -9.46 1.69 4.31
C GLY A 46 -9.54 1.58 5.83
N ALA A 47 -8.43 1.69 6.53
CA ALA A 47 -8.32 1.64 7.99
C ALA A 47 -6.94 2.13 8.43
N THR A 48 -6.83 2.61 9.66
CA THR A 48 -5.55 2.86 10.34
C THR A 48 -5.23 1.68 11.24
N ARG A 49 -4.05 1.09 11.05
CA ARG A 49 -3.57 -0.03 11.86
C ARG A 49 -2.50 0.45 12.83
N VAL A 50 -2.65 0.04 14.08
CA VAL A 50 -1.75 0.43 15.16
C VAL A 50 -1.22 -0.83 15.84
N VAL A 51 0.08 -0.89 16.04
CA VAL A 51 0.74 -1.99 16.75
C VAL A 51 1.69 -1.46 17.80
N LEU A 52 1.77 -2.15 18.93
CA LEU A 52 2.83 -1.98 19.90
C LEU A 52 3.76 -3.18 19.83
N VAL A 53 5.04 -2.91 19.60
CA VAL A 53 6.11 -3.90 19.55
C VAL A 53 6.99 -3.75 20.80
N ALA A 54 7.25 -4.84 21.52
CA ALA A 54 8.15 -4.87 22.67
C ALA A 54 8.87 -6.22 22.72
N GLY A 55 10.17 -6.21 22.99
CA GLY A 55 10.96 -7.44 23.13
C GLY A 55 10.98 -8.32 21.87
N GLY A 56 10.77 -7.76 20.69
CA GLY A 56 10.70 -8.54 19.43
C GLY A 56 9.33 -9.19 19.17
N GLU A 57 8.31 -8.81 19.91
CA GLU A 57 6.95 -9.32 19.73
C GLU A 57 5.95 -8.18 19.57
N VAL A 58 4.86 -8.46 18.83
CA VAL A 58 3.69 -7.58 18.82
C VAL A 58 2.87 -7.89 20.06
N VAL A 59 2.83 -6.95 21.00
CA VAL A 59 2.15 -7.12 22.29
C VAL A 59 0.73 -6.57 22.31
N ARG A 60 0.38 -5.69 21.36
CA ARG A 60 -0.98 -5.15 21.25
C ARG A 60 -1.24 -4.63 19.83
N ARG A 61 -2.49 -4.79 19.35
CA ARG A 61 -2.98 -4.25 18.06
C ARG A 61 -4.25 -3.44 18.27
N GLN A 62 -4.49 -2.50 17.36
CA GLN A 62 -5.74 -1.74 17.29
C GLN A 62 -6.02 -1.36 15.84
N VAL A 63 -7.28 -1.30 15.47
CA VAL A 63 -7.76 -0.70 14.21
C VAL A 63 -8.51 0.57 14.55
N ALA A 64 -8.22 1.64 13.83
CA ALA A 64 -8.87 2.93 13.93
C ALA A 64 -9.43 3.36 12.56
N PRO A 65 -10.31 4.36 12.50
CA PRO A 65 -10.82 4.90 11.24
C PRO A 65 -9.69 5.31 10.28
N PRO A 66 -9.92 5.25 8.95
CA PRO A 66 -8.93 5.64 7.96
C PRO A 66 -8.50 7.10 8.12
N MET A 67 -7.24 7.38 7.79
CA MET A 67 -6.68 8.73 7.79
C MET A 67 -5.86 8.99 6.54
N ASN A 68 -5.95 10.24 6.03
CA ASN A 68 -5.17 10.74 4.92
C ASN A 68 -4.89 12.23 5.17
N ALA A 69 -3.65 12.68 5.01
CA ALA A 69 -3.25 14.05 5.31
C ALA A 69 -4.01 15.12 4.51
N LEU A 70 -4.55 14.77 3.34
CA LEU A 70 -5.29 15.71 2.47
C LEU A 70 -6.81 15.68 2.69
N LEU A 71 -7.34 14.58 3.26
CA LEU A 71 -8.79 14.32 3.30
C LEU A 71 -9.34 14.24 4.72
N THR A 72 -8.47 14.10 5.72
CA THR A 72 -8.88 13.96 7.12
C THR A 72 -8.74 15.29 7.83
N GLU A 73 -9.83 15.82 8.31
CA GLU A 73 -9.82 16.95 9.23
C GLU A 73 -9.17 16.57 10.56
N ASP A 74 -8.46 17.48 11.19
CA ASP A 74 -7.81 17.30 12.50
C ASP A 74 -6.88 16.08 12.57
N VAL A 75 -6.18 15.75 11.45
CA VAL A 75 -5.30 14.60 11.39
C VAL A 75 -4.24 14.59 12.49
N SER A 76 -3.71 15.77 12.86
CA SER A 76 -2.75 15.93 13.96
C SER A 76 -3.34 15.49 15.31
N GLU A 77 -4.57 15.95 15.64
CA GLU A 77 -5.24 15.58 16.88
C GLU A 77 -5.55 14.10 16.95
N ARG A 78 -6.03 13.50 15.84
CA ARG A 78 -6.30 12.06 15.77
C ARG A 78 -5.02 11.24 15.95
N LEU A 79 -3.93 11.62 15.29
CA LEU A 79 -2.64 10.96 15.45
C LEU A 79 -2.10 11.12 16.87
N LEU A 80 -2.21 12.31 17.47
CA LEU A 80 -1.81 12.54 18.85
C LEU A 80 -2.56 11.62 19.81
N GLY A 81 -3.88 11.50 19.68
CA GLY A 81 -4.69 10.59 20.49
C GLY A 81 -4.24 9.13 20.36
N LEU A 82 -3.86 8.69 19.15
CA LEU A 82 -3.29 7.35 18.95
C LEU A 82 -1.91 7.22 19.60
N VAL A 83 -1.02 8.22 19.46
CA VAL A 83 0.34 8.16 20.01
C VAL A 83 0.32 8.15 21.54
N THR A 84 -0.49 9.03 22.18
CA THR A 84 -0.54 9.17 23.64
C THR A 84 -1.30 8.06 24.35
N GLY A 85 -2.22 7.36 23.65
CA GLY A 85 -3.01 6.26 24.20
C GLY A 85 -2.22 4.96 24.48
N TRP A 86 -0.88 4.97 24.25
CA TRP A 86 -0.04 3.78 24.38
C TRP A 86 1.21 4.04 25.23
N ASP A 87 1.60 3.04 26.02
CA ASP A 87 2.85 3.04 26.74
C ASP A 87 4.00 2.65 25.78
N ALA A 88 4.46 3.61 24.99
CA ALA A 88 5.52 3.45 24.00
C ALA A 88 6.66 4.44 24.26
N THR A 89 7.90 4.03 23.96
CA THR A 89 9.09 4.90 24.08
C THR A 89 9.32 5.76 22.85
N ALA A 90 8.84 5.32 21.68
CA ALA A 90 8.88 6.07 20.42
C ALA A 90 7.73 5.62 19.50
N ALA A 91 7.36 6.45 18.54
CA ALA A 91 6.35 6.14 17.53
C ALA A 91 6.83 6.40 16.11
N GLY A 92 6.45 5.52 15.19
CA GLY A 92 6.60 5.70 13.74
C GLY A 92 5.23 5.72 13.07
N ILE A 93 5.04 6.60 12.12
CA ILE A 93 3.77 6.84 11.44
C ILE A 93 3.97 6.84 9.93
N GLY A 94 3.23 5.98 9.22
CA GLY A 94 3.01 6.03 7.78
C GLY A 94 1.70 6.76 7.49
N LEU A 95 1.74 7.89 6.78
CA LEU A 95 0.56 8.70 6.50
C LEU A 95 0.44 9.02 5.01
N PRO A 96 -0.62 8.55 4.32
CA PRO A 96 -0.85 8.86 2.93
C PRO A 96 -1.19 10.35 2.73
N GLY A 97 -0.86 10.86 1.55
CA GLY A 97 -1.13 12.27 1.19
C GLY A 97 -0.06 13.27 1.64
N LEU A 98 0.82 12.91 2.57
CA LEU A 98 1.86 13.80 3.10
C LEU A 98 3.15 13.73 2.24
N ARG A 99 3.15 14.41 1.09
CA ARG A 99 4.25 14.33 0.11
C ARG A 99 5.45 15.22 0.43
N SER A 100 5.24 16.38 1.05
CA SER A 100 6.29 17.37 1.35
C SER A 100 7.17 16.93 2.53
N PRO A 101 8.51 16.80 2.36
CA PRO A 101 9.43 16.54 3.47
C PRO A 101 9.30 17.55 4.61
N ALA A 102 9.14 18.85 4.28
CA ALA A 102 8.95 19.90 5.27
C ALA A 102 7.64 19.75 6.06
N ALA A 103 6.55 19.31 5.41
CA ALA A 103 5.28 19.04 6.10
C ALA A 103 5.39 17.80 7.02
N ARG A 104 6.11 16.76 6.62
CA ARG A 104 6.42 15.58 7.45
C ARG A 104 7.21 15.97 8.70
N ALA A 105 8.28 16.76 8.52
CA ALA A 105 9.12 17.24 9.62
C ALA A 105 8.32 18.10 10.61
N ARG A 106 7.47 19.03 10.13
CA ARG A 106 6.61 19.83 10.99
C ARG A 106 5.64 18.97 11.81
N LEU A 107 4.95 18.04 11.18
CA LEU A 107 4.02 17.15 11.87
C LEU A 107 4.74 16.26 12.90
N ALA A 108 5.90 15.71 12.54
CA ALA A 108 6.72 14.91 13.45
C ALA A 108 7.16 15.74 14.68
N ALA A 109 7.67 16.97 14.48
CA ALA A 109 8.08 17.86 15.56
C ALA A 109 6.92 18.25 16.47
N GLU A 110 5.75 18.55 15.89
CA GLU A 110 4.54 18.85 16.65
C GLU A 110 4.11 17.68 17.53
N LEU A 111 4.00 16.48 16.94
CA LEU A 111 3.60 15.27 17.67
C LEU A 111 4.62 14.88 18.74
N THR A 112 5.93 14.99 18.44
CA THR A 112 7.02 14.73 19.41
C THR A 112 6.89 15.64 20.63
N ARG A 113 6.73 16.95 20.42
CA ARG A 113 6.58 17.92 21.51
C ARG A 113 5.32 17.68 22.35
N ARG A 114 4.19 17.31 21.72
CA ARG A 114 2.90 17.13 22.40
C ARG A 114 2.77 15.77 23.08
N ALA A 115 3.40 14.73 22.54
CA ALA A 115 3.38 13.39 23.10
C ALA A 115 4.52 13.12 24.10
N ASP A 116 5.47 14.03 24.25
CA ASP A 116 6.67 13.92 25.09
C ASP A 116 7.48 12.64 24.81
N ARG A 117 7.62 12.31 23.53
CA ARG A 117 8.40 11.17 23.02
C ARG A 117 8.72 11.35 21.55
N PRO A 118 9.83 10.75 21.04
CA PRO A 118 10.16 10.79 19.61
C PRO A 118 9.03 10.22 18.73
N VAL A 119 8.62 11.00 17.73
CA VAL A 119 7.64 10.61 16.72
C VAL A 119 8.22 10.85 15.33
N HIS A 120 8.32 9.80 14.54
CA HIS A 120 8.83 9.85 13.15
C HIS A 120 7.66 9.68 12.19
N VAL A 121 7.55 10.58 11.21
CA VAL A 121 6.46 10.59 10.23
C VAL A 121 7.01 10.44 8.82
N THR A 122 6.44 9.51 8.06
CA THR A 122 6.78 9.31 6.64
C THR A 122 5.54 8.98 5.81
N GLY A 123 5.67 8.68 4.51
CA GLY A 123 4.58 8.19 3.68
C GLY A 123 4.24 6.72 3.96
N ASP A 124 3.00 6.34 3.71
CA ASP A 124 2.50 4.97 3.82
C ASP A 124 3.29 3.96 2.96
N GLY A 125 3.72 4.36 1.75
CA GLY A 125 4.57 3.55 0.90
C GLY A 125 5.95 3.26 1.51
N GLU A 126 6.49 4.18 2.28
CA GLU A 126 7.80 4.03 2.93
C GLU A 126 7.71 3.07 4.13
N THR A 127 6.66 3.18 4.96
CA THR A 127 6.43 2.20 6.05
C THR A 127 6.15 0.81 5.50
N ALA A 128 5.39 0.69 4.42
CA ALA A 128 5.15 -0.58 3.76
C ALA A 128 6.45 -1.21 3.24
N LEU A 129 7.37 -0.42 2.64
CA LEU A 129 8.69 -0.90 2.23
C LEU A 129 9.53 -1.35 3.43
N LEU A 130 9.56 -0.56 4.51
CA LEU A 130 10.30 -0.93 5.72
C LEU A 130 9.80 -2.26 6.32
N GLY A 131 8.49 -2.47 6.35
CA GLY A 131 7.90 -3.76 6.76
C GLY A 131 8.24 -4.89 5.80
N ALA A 132 8.11 -4.65 4.49
CA ALA A 132 8.35 -5.65 3.46
C ALA A 132 9.78 -6.20 3.47
N PHE A 133 10.77 -5.37 3.80
CA PHE A 133 12.19 -5.73 3.76
C PHE A 133 12.86 -5.74 5.13
N GLY A 134 12.15 -5.55 6.25
CA GLY A 134 12.75 -5.49 7.57
C GLY A 134 13.76 -4.37 7.71
N ALA A 135 13.41 -3.17 7.24
CA ALA A 135 14.26 -1.98 7.19
C ALA A 135 15.57 -2.16 6.39
N ARG A 136 15.61 -3.08 5.43
CA ARG A 136 16.70 -3.25 4.46
C ARG A 136 16.34 -2.60 3.12
N PRO A 137 17.33 -2.27 2.25
CA PRO A 137 17.09 -1.76 0.91
C PRO A 137 16.19 -2.68 0.08
N GLY A 138 15.35 -2.08 -0.77
CA GLY A 138 14.43 -2.81 -1.64
C GLY A 138 13.45 -1.91 -2.39
N ILE A 139 12.58 -2.52 -3.16
CA ILE A 139 11.52 -1.88 -3.94
C ILE A 139 10.19 -2.53 -3.60
N ALA A 140 9.25 -1.77 -3.08
CA ALA A 140 7.88 -2.19 -2.85
C ALA A 140 6.97 -1.69 -3.97
N VAL A 141 6.28 -2.60 -4.65
CA VAL A 141 5.25 -2.30 -5.65
C VAL A 141 3.89 -2.51 -5.04
N PHE A 142 3.05 -1.50 -5.09
CA PHE A 142 1.71 -1.48 -4.52
C PHE A 142 0.67 -1.63 -5.61
N ALA A 143 -0.29 -2.53 -5.43
CA ALA A 143 -1.41 -2.71 -6.33
C ALA A 143 -2.69 -3.03 -5.55
N GLY A 144 -3.46 -1.98 -5.29
CA GLY A 144 -4.80 -2.01 -4.71
C GLY A 144 -5.77 -1.28 -5.62
N THR A 145 -6.60 -0.37 -5.10
CA THR A 145 -7.47 0.50 -5.90
C THR A 145 -6.66 1.35 -6.89
N GLY A 146 -5.48 1.84 -6.48
CA GLY A 146 -4.46 2.45 -7.32
C GLY A 146 -3.18 1.62 -7.33
N SER A 147 -2.13 2.09 -8.05
CA SER A 147 -0.83 1.43 -8.13
C SER A 147 0.34 2.40 -8.09
N GLY A 148 1.50 1.91 -7.64
CA GLY A 148 2.74 2.67 -7.58
C GLY A 148 3.88 1.83 -7.05
N ALA A 149 5.08 2.38 -7.05
CA ALA A 149 6.26 1.76 -6.45
C ALA A 149 7.05 2.77 -5.63
N THR A 150 7.66 2.29 -4.57
CA THR A 150 8.61 3.05 -3.74
C THR A 150 9.85 2.19 -3.55
N GLY A 151 11.03 2.75 -3.73
CA GLY A 151 12.30 2.10 -3.51
C GLY A 151 13.19 2.89 -2.56
N TRP A 152 14.10 2.16 -1.90
CA TRP A 152 15.12 2.72 -1.03
C TRP A 152 16.41 1.90 -1.13
N ASP A 153 17.56 2.58 -1.39
CA ASP A 153 18.87 1.93 -1.55
C ASP A 153 19.72 1.93 -0.26
N GLY A 154 19.16 2.40 0.85
CA GLY A 154 19.87 2.61 2.11
C GLY A 154 20.20 4.09 2.36
N ARG A 155 20.16 4.92 1.32
CA ARG A 155 20.46 6.36 1.36
C ARG A 155 19.37 7.20 0.68
N ARG A 156 19.00 6.85 -0.56
CA ARG A 156 18.07 7.60 -1.40
C ARG A 156 16.74 6.86 -1.52
N TRP A 157 15.69 7.62 -1.68
CA TRP A 157 14.36 7.13 -2.00
C TRP A 157 14.02 7.46 -3.45
N ALA A 158 13.38 6.54 -4.16
CA ALA A 158 12.80 6.76 -5.48
C ALA A 158 11.35 6.28 -5.53
N ARG A 159 10.58 6.82 -6.45
CA ARG A 159 9.17 6.48 -6.64
C ARG A 159 8.82 6.40 -8.12
N ALA A 160 7.89 5.52 -8.47
CA ALA A 160 7.29 5.43 -9.79
C ALA A 160 5.79 5.22 -9.69
N GLY A 161 5.01 5.83 -10.58
CA GLY A 161 3.55 5.77 -10.57
C GLY A 161 2.89 6.53 -9.42
N GLY A 162 1.66 6.12 -9.05
CA GLY A 162 0.88 6.80 -8.01
C GLY A 162 0.38 8.19 -8.43
N HIS A 163 0.15 8.41 -9.74
CA HIS A 163 -0.36 9.67 -10.29
C HIS A 163 -1.88 9.76 -10.25
N GLY A 164 -2.53 8.73 -9.72
CA GLY A 164 -3.99 8.62 -9.64
C GLY A 164 -4.62 8.03 -10.91
N PHE A 165 -5.86 7.65 -10.79
CA PHE A 165 -6.58 6.82 -11.78
C PHE A 165 -6.83 7.48 -13.13
N LEU A 166 -6.80 8.81 -13.21
CA LEU A 166 -6.97 9.54 -14.45
C LEU A 166 -5.70 9.55 -15.32
N LEU A 167 -4.52 9.64 -14.70
CA LEU A 167 -3.25 9.85 -15.39
C LEU A 167 -2.23 8.73 -15.14
N GLY A 168 -2.63 7.67 -14.42
CA GLY A 168 -1.76 6.58 -14.02
C GLY A 168 -2.57 5.42 -13.42
N ASP A 169 -2.01 4.83 -12.36
CA ASP A 169 -2.56 3.66 -11.66
C ASP A 169 -2.72 2.42 -12.57
N GLU A 170 -1.88 2.30 -13.62
CA GLU A 170 -1.86 1.14 -14.51
C GLU A 170 -1.55 -0.13 -13.70
N GLY A 171 -2.28 -1.20 -14.01
CA GLY A 171 -2.18 -2.47 -13.30
C GLY A 171 -2.90 -2.52 -11.96
N SER A 172 -3.57 -1.44 -11.53
CA SER A 172 -4.41 -1.41 -10.33
C SER A 172 -5.76 -2.12 -10.52
N ALA A 173 -6.49 -2.32 -9.43
CA ALA A 173 -7.85 -2.84 -9.50
C ALA A 173 -8.80 -1.94 -10.32
N TYR A 174 -8.64 -0.62 -10.22
CA TYR A 174 -9.38 0.31 -11.06
C TYR A 174 -9.06 0.11 -12.54
N TRP A 175 -7.77 0.00 -12.89
CA TRP A 175 -7.33 -0.21 -14.27
C TRP A 175 -7.87 -1.53 -14.83
N ILE A 176 -7.82 -2.63 -14.05
CA ILE A 176 -8.36 -3.95 -14.42
C ILE A 176 -9.85 -3.87 -14.68
N GLY A 177 -10.62 -3.25 -13.76
CA GLY A 177 -12.07 -3.10 -13.92
C GLY A 177 -12.44 -2.27 -15.13
N ARG A 178 -11.74 -1.15 -15.37
CA ARG A 178 -11.93 -0.34 -16.58
C ARG A 178 -11.64 -1.11 -17.87
N ALA A 179 -10.55 -1.88 -17.88
CA ALA A 179 -10.20 -2.71 -19.03
C ALA A 179 -11.25 -3.79 -19.31
N ALA A 180 -11.81 -4.38 -18.23
CA ALA A 180 -12.86 -5.38 -18.33
C ALA A 180 -14.17 -4.79 -18.87
N VAL A 181 -14.61 -3.63 -18.39
CA VAL A 181 -15.80 -2.95 -18.94
C VAL A 181 -15.60 -2.60 -20.41
N ASN A 182 -14.42 -2.08 -20.78
CA ASN A 182 -14.11 -1.82 -22.19
C ASN A 182 -14.17 -3.10 -23.05
N ALA A 183 -13.64 -4.23 -22.56
CA ALA A 183 -13.71 -5.49 -23.29
C ALA A 183 -15.15 -6.02 -23.41
N ALA A 184 -15.97 -5.85 -22.37
CA ALA A 184 -17.39 -6.20 -22.40
C ALA A 184 -18.19 -5.38 -23.40
N LEU A 185 -17.98 -4.07 -23.45
CA LEU A 185 -18.60 -3.17 -24.45
C LEU A 185 -18.19 -3.54 -25.87
N ARG A 186 -16.89 -3.79 -26.11
CA ARG A 186 -16.40 -4.26 -27.41
C ARG A 186 -17.04 -5.57 -27.87
N TRP A 187 -17.35 -6.47 -26.94
CA TRP A 187 -18.09 -7.69 -27.25
C TRP A 187 -19.50 -7.37 -27.77
N GLU A 188 -20.25 -6.49 -27.11
CA GLU A 188 -21.59 -6.08 -27.56
C GLU A 188 -21.57 -5.36 -28.93
N ASP A 189 -20.51 -4.59 -29.20
CA ASP A 189 -20.29 -3.90 -30.45
C ASP A 189 -19.79 -4.86 -31.58
N GLY A 190 -19.59 -6.14 -31.32
CA GLY A 190 -19.06 -7.10 -32.28
C GLY A 190 -17.58 -6.89 -32.64
N MET A 191 -16.82 -6.16 -31.79
CA MET A 191 -15.42 -5.79 -31.99
C MET A 191 -14.42 -6.76 -31.33
N GLY A 192 -14.86 -7.97 -30.99
CA GLY A 192 -14.09 -8.97 -30.27
C GLY A 192 -14.21 -8.82 -28.74
N GLY A 193 -13.58 -9.70 -28.02
CA GLY A 193 -13.73 -9.85 -26.57
C GLY A 193 -14.30 -11.22 -26.22
N SER A 194 -14.99 -11.34 -25.10
CA SER A 194 -15.51 -12.60 -24.58
C SER A 194 -16.92 -12.44 -24.00
N ALA A 195 -17.84 -13.34 -24.35
CA ALA A 195 -19.16 -13.42 -23.74
C ALA A 195 -19.06 -13.71 -22.23
N ALA A 196 -18.16 -14.63 -21.83
CA ALA A 196 -17.99 -14.98 -20.43
C ALA A 196 -17.50 -13.79 -19.60
N LEU A 197 -16.58 -12.98 -20.11
CA LEU A 197 -16.12 -11.76 -19.47
C LEU A 197 -17.24 -10.72 -19.36
N ARG A 198 -18.00 -10.52 -20.45
CA ARG A 198 -19.16 -9.59 -20.45
C ARG A 198 -20.17 -10.00 -19.38
N ASP A 199 -20.55 -11.27 -19.33
CA ASP A 199 -21.50 -11.80 -18.35
C ASP A 199 -20.96 -11.64 -16.91
N ALA A 200 -19.68 -11.89 -16.68
CA ALA A 200 -19.03 -11.68 -15.40
C ALA A 200 -19.07 -10.21 -14.94
N VAL A 201 -18.82 -9.26 -15.86
CA VAL A 201 -18.92 -7.82 -15.59
C VAL A 201 -20.34 -7.43 -15.21
N VAL A 202 -21.34 -7.84 -15.99
CA VAL A 202 -22.78 -7.57 -15.74
C VAL A 202 -23.19 -8.14 -14.37
N GLN A 203 -22.84 -9.39 -14.10
CA GLN A 203 -23.18 -10.04 -12.83
C GLN A 203 -22.52 -9.33 -11.63
N ALA A 204 -21.24 -8.97 -11.74
CA ALA A 204 -20.49 -8.34 -10.65
C ALA A 204 -20.88 -6.88 -10.43
N SER A 205 -21.30 -6.16 -11.48
CA SER A 205 -21.82 -4.80 -11.35
C SER A 205 -23.22 -4.76 -10.72
N GLY A 206 -24.01 -5.81 -10.94
CA GLY A 206 -25.42 -5.88 -10.54
C GLY A 206 -26.36 -5.08 -11.44
N SER A 207 -25.88 -4.66 -12.62
CA SER A 207 -26.61 -3.86 -13.62
C SER A 207 -26.20 -4.28 -15.03
N ASP A 208 -27.00 -3.92 -16.04
CA ASP A 208 -26.56 -4.06 -17.42
C ASP A 208 -25.41 -3.07 -17.77
N LEU A 209 -24.75 -3.30 -18.91
CA LEU A 209 -23.61 -2.47 -19.29
C LEU A 209 -23.99 -1.00 -19.55
N ALA A 210 -25.17 -0.72 -20.08
CA ALA A 210 -25.61 0.64 -20.33
C ALA A 210 -25.81 1.42 -19.03
N ALA A 211 -26.43 0.78 -18.03
CA ALA A 211 -26.60 1.35 -16.70
C ALA A 211 -25.25 1.55 -15.99
N LEU A 212 -24.34 0.56 -16.09
CA LEU A 212 -22.98 0.69 -15.53
C LEU A 212 -22.20 1.86 -16.16
N VAL A 213 -22.27 2.03 -17.48
CA VAL A 213 -21.65 3.15 -18.19
C VAL A 213 -22.22 4.48 -17.71
N ALA A 214 -23.56 4.58 -17.59
CA ALA A 214 -24.22 5.78 -17.08
C ALA A 214 -23.77 6.11 -15.64
N GLU A 215 -23.66 5.11 -14.76
CA GLU A 215 -23.22 5.28 -13.39
C GLU A 215 -21.77 5.76 -13.32
N VAL A 216 -20.85 5.16 -14.10
CA VAL A 216 -19.45 5.58 -14.16
C VAL A 216 -19.31 7.03 -14.65
N HIS A 217 -20.10 7.45 -15.63
CA HIS A 217 -20.09 8.84 -16.10
C HIS A 217 -20.72 9.83 -15.12
N ALA A 218 -21.74 9.41 -14.37
CA ALA A 218 -22.35 10.24 -13.33
C ALA A 218 -21.43 10.43 -12.10
N HIS A 219 -20.59 9.43 -11.81
CA HIS A 219 -19.72 9.41 -10.63
C HIS A 219 -18.24 9.11 -10.97
N PRO A 220 -17.60 9.94 -11.82
CA PRO A 220 -16.25 9.64 -12.35
C PRO A 220 -15.16 9.57 -11.27
N ALA A 221 -15.38 10.16 -10.09
CA ALA A 221 -14.45 10.10 -8.97
C ALA A 221 -14.60 8.83 -8.11
N GLU A 222 -15.68 8.07 -8.28
CA GLU A 222 -15.97 6.88 -7.48
C GLU A 222 -15.25 5.65 -8.03
N ARG A 223 -13.96 5.56 -7.73
CA ARG A 223 -13.08 4.48 -8.23
C ARG A 223 -13.55 3.08 -7.86
N GLN A 224 -14.34 2.94 -6.79
CA GLN A 224 -14.80 1.65 -6.30
C GLN A 224 -15.77 0.98 -7.27
N LEU A 225 -16.52 1.73 -8.08
CA LEU A 225 -17.42 1.18 -9.10
C LEU A 225 -16.70 0.21 -10.05
N LEU A 226 -15.49 0.57 -10.45
CA LEU A 226 -14.69 -0.27 -11.35
C LEU A 226 -13.74 -1.19 -10.58
N SER A 227 -13.08 -0.73 -9.53
CA SER A 227 -12.08 -1.55 -8.82
C SER A 227 -12.68 -2.81 -8.18
N ARG A 228 -13.96 -2.81 -7.83
CA ARG A 228 -14.66 -4.00 -7.30
C ARG A 228 -14.79 -5.15 -8.32
N LEU A 229 -14.62 -4.87 -9.61
CA LEU A 229 -14.66 -5.88 -10.67
C LEU A 229 -13.37 -6.70 -10.76
N ALA A 230 -12.24 -6.17 -10.29
CA ALA A 230 -10.93 -6.79 -10.47
C ALA A 230 -10.83 -8.24 -9.95
N PRO A 231 -11.35 -8.61 -8.77
CA PRO A 231 -11.32 -9.99 -8.31
C PRO A 231 -12.02 -10.95 -9.26
N VAL A 232 -13.21 -10.59 -9.74
CA VAL A 232 -13.99 -11.44 -10.65
C VAL A 232 -13.24 -11.67 -11.96
N ILE A 233 -12.57 -10.65 -12.47
CA ILE A 233 -11.78 -10.74 -13.70
C ILE A 233 -10.53 -11.61 -13.49
N THR A 234 -9.84 -11.47 -12.36
CA THR A 234 -8.66 -12.29 -12.05
C THR A 234 -9.02 -13.74 -11.80
N ASP A 235 -10.19 -14.03 -11.23
CA ASP A 235 -10.70 -15.40 -11.03
C ASP A 235 -11.09 -16.06 -12.37
N LEU A 236 -11.67 -15.27 -13.28
CA LEU A 236 -12.05 -15.72 -14.63
C LEU A 236 -10.82 -16.00 -15.52
N ALA A 237 -9.66 -15.42 -15.24
CA ALA A 237 -8.45 -15.48 -16.07
C ALA A 237 -7.92 -16.92 -16.31
N GLY A 238 -8.31 -17.90 -15.45
CA GLY A 238 -7.99 -19.31 -15.65
C GLY A 238 -8.76 -19.97 -16.80
N GLN A 239 -9.91 -19.41 -17.21
CA GLN A 239 -10.86 -20.01 -18.14
C GLN A 239 -11.16 -19.12 -19.35
N ASP A 240 -10.79 -17.85 -19.30
CA ASP A 240 -11.09 -16.84 -20.34
C ASP A 240 -9.83 -16.10 -20.79
N GLU A 241 -9.56 -16.13 -22.10
CA GLU A 241 -8.34 -15.54 -22.65
C GLU A 241 -8.32 -14.00 -22.54
N THR A 242 -9.47 -13.34 -22.67
CA THR A 242 -9.57 -11.87 -22.53
C THR A 242 -9.29 -11.45 -21.10
N ALA A 243 -9.86 -12.15 -20.12
CA ALA A 243 -9.61 -11.90 -18.71
C ALA A 243 -8.14 -12.16 -18.36
N ARG A 244 -7.55 -13.25 -18.88
CA ARG A 244 -6.13 -13.57 -18.71
C ARG A 244 -5.25 -12.49 -19.29
N TYR A 245 -5.51 -12.04 -20.50
CA TYR A 245 -4.77 -10.96 -21.13
C TYR A 245 -4.79 -9.67 -20.28
N ILE A 246 -5.95 -9.29 -19.73
CA ILE A 246 -6.08 -8.12 -18.85
C ILE A 246 -5.21 -8.31 -17.59
N ALA A 247 -5.28 -9.47 -16.95
CA ALA A 247 -4.52 -9.77 -15.74
C ALA A 247 -2.99 -9.77 -15.99
N GLU A 248 -2.54 -10.39 -17.09
CA GLU A 248 -1.12 -10.40 -17.45
C GLU A 248 -0.61 -9.00 -17.83
N ARG A 249 -1.42 -8.19 -18.51
CA ARG A 249 -1.08 -6.79 -18.79
C ARG A 249 -0.97 -5.96 -17.52
N ALA A 250 -1.84 -6.21 -16.53
CA ALA A 250 -1.71 -5.58 -15.22
C ALA A 250 -0.35 -5.90 -14.57
N ALA A 251 0.07 -7.17 -14.60
CA ALA A 251 1.39 -7.57 -14.08
C ALA A 251 2.56 -6.89 -14.81
N VAL A 252 2.46 -6.73 -16.13
CA VAL A 252 3.48 -6.01 -16.95
C VAL A 252 3.58 -4.56 -16.52
N HIS A 253 2.45 -3.86 -16.34
CA HIS A 253 2.45 -2.47 -15.86
C HIS A 253 3.09 -2.35 -14.47
N LEU A 254 2.74 -3.25 -13.55
CA LEU A 254 3.33 -3.27 -12.21
C LEU A 254 4.84 -3.58 -12.23
N ALA A 255 5.27 -4.48 -13.11
CA ALA A 255 6.70 -4.75 -13.30
C ALA A 255 7.46 -3.53 -13.86
N ALA A 256 6.85 -2.76 -14.76
CA ALA A 256 7.43 -1.54 -15.29
C ALA A 256 7.69 -0.49 -14.17
N LEU A 257 6.83 -0.40 -13.15
CA LEU A 257 7.07 0.47 -12.01
C LEU A 257 8.33 0.04 -11.23
N ALA A 258 8.52 -1.26 -11.01
CA ALA A 258 9.73 -1.78 -10.36
C ALA A 258 10.98 -1.47 -11.18
N GLN A 259 10.93 -1.61 -12.51
CA GLN A 259 12.05 -1.33 -13.40
C GLN A 259 12.38 0.17 -13.42
N ALA A 260 11.40 1.05 -13.39
CA ALA A 260 11.63 2.50 -13.31
C ALA A 260 12.40 2.87 -12.03
N VAL A 261 12.03 2.29 -10.88
CA VAL A 261 12.77 2.48 -9.62
C VAL A 261 14.16 1.86 -9.67
N ARG A 262 14.32 0.67 -10.29
CA ARG A 262 15.65 0.04 -10.49
C ARG A 262 16.57 0.89 -11.37
N ALA A 263 16.04 1.57 -12.36
CA ALA A 263 16.83 2.46 -13.21
C ALA A 263 17.45 3.62 -12.42
N GLU A 264 16.79 4.08 -11.36
CA GLU A 264 17.27 5.17 -10.51
C GLU A 264 18.17 4.70 -9.35
N LEU A 265 17.81 3.60 -8.68
CA LEU A 265 18.47 3.13 -7.45
C LEU A 265 19.39 1.92 -7.63
N GLY A 266 19.41 1.31 -8.82
CA GLY A 266 20.17 0.09 -9.10
C GLY A 266 19.36 -1.20 -8.84
N PRO A 267 20.03 -2.38 -8.96
CA PRO A 267 19.40 -3.70 -8.90
C PRO A 267 19.03 -4.08 -7.47
N LEU A 268 17.89 -3.62 -7.00
CA LEU A 268 17.34 -3.92 -5.67
C LEU A 268 16.32 -5.07 -5.74
N PRO A 269 16.15 -5.84 -4.64
CA PRO A 269 15.10 -6.83 -4.53
C PRO A 269 13.71 -6.16 -4.59
N VAL A 270 12.73 -6.88 -5.15
CA VAL A 270 11.34 -6.40 -5.33
C VAL A 270 10.40 -7.16 -4.41
N CYS A 271 9.43 -6.46 -3.86
CA CYS A 271 8.31 -7.03 -3.11
C CYS A 271 6.99 -6.50 -3.68
N GLY A 272 5.99 -7.37 -3.75
CA GLY A 272 4.62 -7.02 -4.18
C GLY A 272 3.65 -6.94 -3.02
N LEU A 273 2.86 -5.87 -2.97
CA LEU A 273 1.89 -5.53 -1.92
C LEU A 273 0.52 -5.20 -2.50
N GLY A 274 -0.53 -5.49 -1.76
CA GLY A 274 -1.90 -5.15 -2.14
C GLY A 274 -2.70 -6.30 -2.76
N GLY A 275 -4.03 -6.11 -2.80
CA GLY A 275 -4.98 -7.17 -3.17
C GLY A 275 -4.85 -7.65 -4.62
N VAL A 276 -4.46 -6.78 -5.55
CA VAL A 276 -4.25 -7.16 -6.96
C VAL A 276 -3.11 -8.17 -7.09
N LEU A 277 -2.00 -7.95 -6.36
CA LEU A 277 -0.86 -8.87 -6.34
C LEU A 277 -1.11 -10.14 -5.50
N ALA A 278 -2.25 -10.25 -4.82
CA ALA A 278 -2.68 -11.50 -4.21
C ALA A 278 -3.26 -12.48 -5.24
N ALA A 279 -3.78 -12.01 -6.39
CA ALA A 279 -4.31 -12.84 -7.45
C ALA A 279 -3.22 -13.71 -8.11
N PRO A 280 -3.39 -15.07 -8.16
CA PRO A 280 -2.33 -15.98 -8.60
C PRO A 280 -1.79 -15.69 -10.00
N VAL A 281 -2.67 -15.39 -10.96
CA VAL A 281 -2.29 -15.11 -12.35
C VAL A 281 -1.40 -13.85 -12.45
N ILE A 282 -1.75 -12.79 -11.72
CA ILE A 282 -0.98 -11.55 -11.71
C ILE A 282 0.34 -11.76 -10.96
N TRP A 283 0.29 -12.43 -9.79
CA TRP A 283 1.47 -12.72 -8.99
C TRP A 283 2.50 -13.55 -9.75
N HIS A 284 2.07 -14.62 -10.41
CA HIS A 284 2.95 -15.47 -11.20
C HIS A 284 3.69 -14.66 -12.26
N ARG A 285 2.95 -13.93 -13.09
CA ARG A 285 3.54 -13.11 -14.15
C ARG A 285 4.42 -11.99 -13.61
N PHE A 286 4.01 -11.32 -12.54
CA PHE A 286 4.81 -10.28 -11.87
C PHE A 286 6.13 -10.83 -11.33
N THR A 287 6.10 -12.02 -10.71
CA THR A 287 7.29 -12.69 -10.16
C THR A 287 8.25 -13.11 -11.27
N GLU A 288 7.76 -13.66 -12.38
CA GLU A 288 8.58 -13.97 -13.55
C GLU A 288 9.34 -12.74 -14.07
N LEU A 289 8.68 -11.58 -14.11
CA LEU A 289 9.26 -10.35 -14.66
C LEU A 289 10.21 -9.62 -13.70
N THR A 290 10.05 -9.80 -12.40
CA THR A 290 10.76 -8.96 -11.40
C THR A 290 11.62 -9.73 -10.41
N GLY A 291 11.38 -11.04 -10.25
CA GLY A 291 11.94 -11.84 -9.16
C GLY A 291 11.33 -11.48 -7.79
N ALA A 292 10.10 -10.93 -7.75
CA ALA A 292 9.50 -10.42 -6.53
C ALA A 292 9.25 -11.50 -5.47
N ALA A 293 9.41 -11.10 -4.21
CA ALA A 293 9.07 -11.87 -3.02
C ALA A 293 7.82 -11.32 -2.31
N ARG A 294 7.25 -12.12 -1.41
CA ARG A 294 6.21 -11.65 -0.48
C ARG A 294 6.82 -10.79 0.63
N PRO A 295 6.06 -9.83 1.20
CA PRO A 295 6.54 -8.99 2.29
C PRO A 295 6.88 -9.81 3.54
N LEU A 296 7.92 -9.41 4.26
CA LEU A 296 8.32 -10.02 5.54
C LEU A 296 7.33 -9.68 6.66
N ALA A 297 6.85 -8.44 6.69
CA ALA A 297 5.93 -7.95 7.70
C ALA A 297 5.00 -6.87 7.11
N PRO A 298 3.84 -6.65 7.73
CA PRO A 298 2.88 -5.65 7.27
C PRO A 298 3.35 -4.20 7.55
N PRO A 299 2.71 -3.18 6.91
CA PRO A 299 3.13 -1.78 6.99
C PRO A 299 3.20 -1.21 8.41
N GLU A 300 2.30 -1.59 9.31
CA GLU A 300 2.32 -1.14 10.72
C GLU A 300 3.57 -1.61 11.47
N ILE A 301 4.13 -2.78 11.12
CA ILE A 301 5.44 -3.22 11.63
C ILE A 301 6.55 -2.36 11.02
N GLY A 302 6.45 -2.02 9.73
CA GLY A 302 7.38 -1.08 9.09
C GLY A 302 7.38 0.29 9.75
N ALA A 303 6.21 0.75 10.20
CA ALA A 303 6.10 1.98 10.99
C ALA A 303 6.81 1.85 12.35
N ALA A 304 6.70 0.72 13.05
CA ALA A 304 7.48 0.49 14.27
C ALA A 304 9.00 0.43 13.99
N LEU A 305 9.41 -0.13 12.84
CA LEU A 305 10.81 -0.11 12.40
C LEU A 305 11.30 1.31 12.06
N LEU A 306 10.43 2.20 11.59
CA LEU A 306 10.75 3.62 11.42
C LEU A 306 11.09 4.28 12.77
N ALA A 307 10.29 4.04 13.81
CA ALA A 307 10.57 4.53 15.16
C ALA A 307 11.92 4.03 15.70
N TRP A 308 12.23 2.76 15.46
CA TRP A 308 13.53 2.17 15.86
C TRP A 308 14.72 2.81 15.13
N ARG A 309 14.60 3.08 13.83
CA ARG A 309 15.66 3.71 13.03
C ARG A 309 15.92 5.14 13.46
N GLY A 310 14.87 5.96 13.61
CA GLY A 310 15.00 7.35 14.01
C GLY A 310 15.70 7.51 15.35
N GLY A 311 15.37 6.69 16.33
CA GLY A 311 16.08 6.67 17.60
C GLY A 311 17.57 6.30 17.50
N ARG A 312 18.00 5.55 16.47
CA ARG A 312 19.42 5.25 16.23
C ARG A 312 20.15 6.39 15.55
N GLU A 313 19.50 7.09 14.63
CA GLU A 313 20.07 8.27 13.94
C GLU A 313 20.27 9.42 14.95
N GLU A 314 19.33 9.62 15.86
CA GLU A 314 19.45 10.59 16.95
C GLU A 314 20.53 10.20 17.99
N ALA A 315 20.64 8.93 18.36
CA ALA A 315 21.64 8.42 19.32
C ALA A 315 23.06 8.35 18.73
N GLY A 316 23.18 8.20 17.41
CA GLY A 316 24.46 8.13 16.68
C GLY A 316 25.12 9.48 16.40
N GLY A 317 24.54 10.60 16.80
CA GLY A 317 25.05 11.96 16.72
C GLY A 317 25.56 12.38 15.34
N CYS A 318 24.95 13.38 14.76
CA CYS A 318 25.41 14.25 13.68
C CYS A 318 26.83 13.96 13.16
N ARG A 319 26.96 13.11 12.12
CA ARG A 319 28.07 13.19 11.20
C ARG A 319 27.54 13.18 9.77
N GLY A 320 27.42 14.38 9.21
CA GLY A 320 27.56 14.65 7.79
C GLY A 320 26.35 14.40 6.92
N LEU A 321 25.45 15.38 6.85
CA LEU A 321 24.77 15.76 5.63
C LEU A 321 24.68 17.29 5.62
N GLU A 322 25.82 17.96 5.62
CA GLU A 322 25.87 19.28 4.99
C GLU A 322 25.77 19.04 3.49
N ALA A 323 24.62 19.42 2.94
CA ALA A 323 24.46 19.59 1.51
C ALA A 323 25.40 20.72 1.09
N THR A 324 26.51 20.36 0.43
CA THR A 324 27.30 21.33 -0.33
C THR A 324 26.46 21.77 -1.52
N HIS A 325 25.70 22.87 -1.33
CA HIS A 325 25.34 23.73 -2.44
C HIS A 325 26.62 24.42 -2.88
N GLU A 326 27.30 23.89 -3.88
CA GLU A 326 28.22 24.67 -4.67
C GLU A 326 27.39 25.52 -5.63
N ASP A 327 27.29 26.80 -5.29
CA ASP A 327 26.96 27.87 -6.22
C ASP A 327 28.07 27.91 -7.30
N GLY A 328 27.77 27.39 -8.48
CA GLY A 328 28.53 27.62 -9.70
C GLY A 328 28.06 28.90 -10.36
N GLY A 329 28.58 30.03 -9.94
CA GLY A 329 28.55 31.23 -10.75
C GLY A 329 29.68 31.15 -11.78
N ASP A 330 29.31 31.26 -13.05
CA ASP A 330 29.81 32.15 -14.12
C ASP A 330 29.03 31.84 -15.41
#